data_cba92cf79c80af75d3d65d75cbf8de45
#
_entry.id   cba92cf79c80af75d3d65d75cbf8de45
#
_cell.length_a   1.000
_cell.length_b   1.000
_cell.length_c   1.000
_cell.angle_alpha   90.00
_cell.angle_beta   90.00
_cell.angle_gamma   90.00
#
_symmetry.space_group_name_H-M   'P 1'
#
loop_
_entity.id
_entity.type
_entity.pdbx_description
1 polymer ?
#
loop_
_entity_poly.entity_id
_entity_poly.type
_entity_poly.pdbx_seq_one_letter_code
_entity_poly.pdbx_strand_id
1 'polypeptide(L)'
;MPPDDIVPTSDKIQKSTADNIITLRVRERDYDSLFEHVAWVYAFCREHLFRDDTKRIIAALWPNAGPDPGVQLIELGCGPGFYACKLAERFRNISVTGVDRSESQLRRARERADALGLSNCCFKRIDALELSCADGKFDIVIASRLFTIVPEQNRVIAEMYRVLKPGGRCLIAEPRYAFRASIPLLAMWLLAGMTRLKNGYREPYKAKVFSARAFENLFPTQPWKNIRIWQEGRYQYALCEKG
;
A
#
# COMPACT_ATOMS: atom_id res chain seq x y z
N MET A 1 -2.74 -40.53 53.61
CA MET A 1 -2.29 -40.65 52.22
C MET A 1 -2.73 -39.42 51.49
N PRO A 2 -1.85 -38.44 51.22
CA PRO A 2 -2.15 -37.27 50.41
C PRO A 2 -1.88 -37.53 48.93
N PRO A 3 -2.51 -36.80 48.00
CA PRO A 3 -2.31 -36.93 46.56
C PRO A 3 -1.11 -36.14 46.06
N ASP A 4 -0.55 -36.61 44.98
CA ASP A 4 0.70 -36.25 44.34
C ASP A 4 0.73 -34.84 43.76
N ASP A 5 1.82 -34.13 44.02
CA ASP A 5 2.20 -32.85 43.44
C ASP A 5 2.64 -33.04 41.98
N ILE A 6 1.98 -32.31 41.07
CA ILE A 6 2.42 -32.20 39.68
C ILE A 6 3.35 -30.98 39.58
N VAL A 7 4.63 -31.22 39.40
CA VAL A 7 5.66 -30.25 39.12
C VAL A 7 5.57 -29.79 37.66
N PRO A 8 5.55 -28.51 37.31
CA PRO A 8 5.65 -28.09 35.94
C PRO A 8 7.09 -28.19 35.43
N THR A 9 7.28 -28.84 34.31
CA THR A 9 8.53 -29.02 33.60
C THR A 9 9.12 -27.68 33.14
N SER A 10 10.36 -27.45 33.56
CA SER A 10 11.19 -26.31 33.16
C SER A 10 11.59 -26.41 31.70
N ASP A 11 11.20 -25.41 30.93
CA ASP A 11 11.73 -25.16 29.58
C ASP A 11 13.19 -24.70 29.67
N LYS A 12 14.06 -25.44 29.03
CA LYS A 12 15.50 -25.25 28.96
C LYS A 12 15.82 -23.92 28.26
N ILE A 13 16.38 -23.00 29.02
CA ILE A 13 17.05 -21.80 28.51
C ILE A 13 18.42 -22.23 27.98
N GLN A 14 18.57 -22.30 26.67
CA GLN A 14 19.88 -22.40 26.02
C GLN A 14 20.53 -21.02 25.98
N LYS A 15 21.49 -20.77 26.87
CA LYS A 15 22.37 -19.60 26.82
C LYS A 15 23.41 -19.79 25.72
N SER A 16 23.30 -19.02 24.65
CA SER A 16 24.41 -18.74 23.74
C SER A 16 25.06 -17.45 24.15
N THR A 17 26.33 -17.53 24.55
CA THR A 17 27.19 -16.41 24.89
C THR A 17 27.83 -15.86 23.61
N ALA A 18 27.23 -14.82 23.03
CA ALA A 18 27.89 -13.80 22.22
C ALA A 18 26.87 -12.66 22.00
N ASP A 19 27.23 -11.48 22.49
CA ASP A 19 26.56 -10.20 22.29
C ASP A 19 25.18 -9.99 22.94
N ASN A 20 25.20 -9.20 24.03
CA ASN A 20 24.05 -8.70 24.79
C ASN A 20 23.17 -7.75 23.98
N ILE A 21 22.47 -8.26 22.98
CA ILE A 21 21.28 -7.61 22.42
C ILE A 21 20.13 -8.60 22.59
N ILE A 22 19.37 -8.43 23.67
CA ILE A 22 18.06 -9.07 23.82
C ILE A 22 17.14 -8.41 22.80
N THR A 23 17.14 -8.94 21.59
CA THR A 23 16.09 -8.65 20.62
C THR A 23 14.82 -9.34 21.12
N LEU A 24 14.02 -8.62 21.92
CA LEU A 24 12.65 -9.02 22.16
C LEU A 24 11.94 -9.07 20.82
N ARG A 25 11.94 -10.23 20.17
CA ARG A 25 10.96 -10.54 19.13
C ARG A 25 9.60 -10.48 19.82
N VAL A 26 9.01 -9.30 19.86
CA VAL A 26 7.60 -9.15 20.11
C VAL A 26 6.92 -9.95 19.00
N ARG A 27 6.40 -11.12 19.35
CA ARG A 27 5.56 -11.92 18.48
C ARG A 27 4.41 -11.00 18.10
N GLU A 28 4.49 -10.38 16.92
CA GLU A 28 3.36 -9.64 16.36
C GLU A 28 2.19 -10.63 16.35
N ARG A 29 1.19 -10.35 17.18
CA ARG A 29 -0.07 -11.09 17.09
C ARG A 29 -0.59 -10.82 15.70
N ASP A 30 -0.79 -11.87 14.90
CA ASP A 30 -1.49 -11.79 13.64
C ASP A 30 -2.90 -11.28 13.93
N TYR A 31 -3.10 -9.98 13.79
CA TYR A 31 -4.43 -9.40 13.82
C TYR A 31 -5.10 -9.67 12.49
N ASP A 32 -6.35 -10.09 12.55
CA ASP A 32 -7.15 -10.23 11.35
C ASP A 32 -7.29 -8.88 10.65
N SER A 33 -6.88 -8.80 9.39
CA SER A 33 -7.02 -7.61 8.58
C SER A 33 -8.44 -7.52 8.01
N LEU A 34 -9.06 -6.34 8.08
CA LEU A 34 -10.34 -6.08 7.40
C LEU A 34 -10.24 -6.36 5.90
N PHE A 35 -9.10 -6.01 5.29
CA PHE A 35 -8.87 -6.21 3.87
C PHE A 35 -8.71 -7.68 3.49
N GLU A 36 -8.34 -8.57 4.42
CA GLU A 36 -8.31 -10.01 4.18
C GLU A 36 -9.71 -10.63 4.19
N HIS A 37 -10.53 -10.26 5.18
CA HIS A 37 -11.83 -10.90 5.38
C HIS A 37 -12.95 -10.36 4.48
N VAL A 38 -12.93 -9.07 4.18
CA VAL A 38 -13.96 -8.39 3.39
C VAL A 38 -13.40 -7.67 2.16
N ALA A 39 -12.31 -8.22 1.61
CA ALA A 39 -11.63 -7.70 0.42
C ALA A 39 -12.58 -7.42 -0.77
N TRP A 40 -13.63 -8.24 -0.92
CA TRP A 40 -14.62 -8.09 -1.99
C TRP A 40 -15.40 -6.78 -1.89
N VAL A 41 -15.70 -6.31 -0.65
CA VAL A 41 -16.41 -5.02 -0.46
C VAL A 41 -15.54 -3.87 -0.92
N TYR A 42 -14.24 -3.88 -0.54
CA TYR A 42 -13.32 -2.85 -1.00
C TYR A 42 -13.15 -2.89 -2.51
N ALA A 43 -13.00 -4.07 -3.10
CA ALA A 43 -12.90 -4.24 -4.55
C ALA A 43 -14.15 -3.71 -5.27
N PHE A 44 -15.35 -4.03 -4.77
CA PHE A 44 -16.61 -3.51 -5.30
C PHE A 44 -16.68 -1.99 -5.20
N CYS A 45 -16.37 -1.42 -4.03
CA CYS A 45 -16.35 0.04 -3.86
C CYS A 45 -15.32 0.70 -4.79
N ARG A 46 -14.16 0.07 -4.97
CA ARG A 46 -13.11 0.57 -5.85
C ARG A 46 -13.56 0.62 -7.30
N GLU A 47 -14.28 -0.40 -7.75
CA GLU A 47 -14.76 -0.51 -9.12
C GLU A 47 -15.92 0.45 -9.43
N HIS A 48 -16.89 0.54 -8.50
CA HIS A 48 -18.18 1.16 -8.79
C HIS A 48 -18.41 2.52 -8.10
N LEU A 49 -17.77 2.76 -6.96
CA LEU A 49 -18.02 3.97 -6.16
C LEU A 49 -16.90 4.99 -6.22
N PHE A 50 -15.67 4.56 -6.51
CA PHE A 50 -14.55 5.48 -6.58
C PHE A 50 -14.32 5.98 -8.00
N ARG A 51 -13.91 7.25 -8.10
CA ARG A 51 -13.56 7.83 -9.38
C ARG A 51 -12.35 7.09 -9.99
N ASP A 52 -12.43 6.84 -11.28
CA ASP A 52 -11.29 6.40 -12.07
C ASP A 52 -10.40 7.59 -12.44
N ASP A 53 -9.22 7.63 -11.84
CA ASP A 53 -8.23 8.68 -12.08
C ASP A 53 -7.13 8.25 -13.07
N THR A 54 -7.28 7.14 -13.77
CA THR A 54 -6.26 6.61 -14.70
C THR A 54 -5.80 7.65 -15.71
N LYS A 55 -6.73 8.40 -16.31
CA LYS A 55 -6.38 9.47 -17.29
C LYS A 55 -5.55 10.58 -16.64
N ARG A 56 -5.85 10.94 -15.38
CA ARG A 56 -5.11 11.96 -14.64
C ARG A 56 -3.71 11.49 -14.24
N ILE A 57 -3.61 10.25 -13.80
CA ILE A 57 -2.33 9.60 -13.48
C ILE A 57 -1.44 9.61 -14.73
N ILE A 58 -1.97 9.19 -15.88
CA ILE A 58 -1.25 9.18 -17.15
C ILE A 58 -0.82 10.59 -17.54
N ALA A 59 -1.72 11.57 -17.52
CA ALA A 59 -1.41 12.94 -17.90
C ALA A 59 -0.39 13.62 -16.95
N ALA A 60 -0.40 13.24 -15.67
CA ALA A 60 0.58 13.77 -14.71
C ALA A 60 1.97 13.15 -14.92
N LEU A 61 2.04 11.85 -15.17
CA LEU A 61 3.29 11.13 -15.37
C LEU A 61 3.89 11.34 -16.78
N TRP A 62 3.04 11.40 -17.80
CA TRP A 62 3.45 11.48 -19.21
C TRP A 62 2.62 12.51 -19.96
N PRO A 63 2.85 13.84 -19.74
CA PRO A 63 2.00 14.90 -20.28
C PRO A 63 2.05 15.04 -21.81
N ASN A 64 3.16 14.68 -22.44
CA ASN A 64 3.39 14.93 -23.88
C ASN A 64 3.34 13.65 -24.72
N ALA A 65 3.65 12.50 -24.11
CA ALA A 65 3.71 11.20 -24.80
C ALA A 65 3.41 10.08 -23.80
N GLY A 66 3.41 8.82 -24.22
CA GLY A 66 3.38 7.69 -23.31
C GLY A 66 4.74 7.45 -22.63
N PRO A 67 4.85 6.42 -21.80
CA PRO A 67 6.12 6.00 -21.22
C PRO A 67 7.06 5.43 -22.28
N ASP A 68 8.37 5.63 -22.08
CA ASP A 68 9.38 4.95 -22.85
C ASP A 68 9.30 3.42 -22.66
N PRO A 69 9.72 2.64 -23.66
CA PRO A 69 9.80 1.18 -23.52
C PRO A 69 10.73 0.78 -22.36
N GLY A 70 10.31 -0.24 -21.60
CA GLY A 70 11.12 -0.77 -20.50
C GLY A 70 10.98 -0.03 -19.17
N VAL A 71 10.15 1.02 -19.08
CA VAL A 71 9.85 1.70 -17.81
C VAL A 71 9.38 0.69 -16.75
N GLN A 72 10.00 0.74 -15.57
CA GLN A 72 9.66 -0.05 -14.40
C GLN A 72 8.77 0.76 -13.48
N LEU A 73 7.52 0.35 -13.31
CA LEU A 73 6.54 1.02 -12.47
C LEU A 73 6.17 0.14 -11.28
N ILE A 74 6.05 0.73 -10.09
CA ILE A 74 5.49 0.07 -8.91
C ILE A 74 4.29 0.86 -8.37
N GLU A 75 3.20 0.16 -8.05
CA GLU A 75 2.03 0.70 -7.32
C GLU A 75 2.03 0.16 -5.88
N LEU A 76 2.11 1.05 -4.89
CA LEU A 76 2.04 0.74 -3.47
C LEU A 76 0.59 0.77 -2.98
N GLY A 77 0.19 -0.29 -2.25
CA GLY A 77 -1.20 -0.47 -1.83
C GLY A 77 -2.13 -0.67 -3.03
N CYS A 78 -1.73 -1.52 -3.97
CA CYS A 78 -2.46 -1.72 -5.24
C CYS A 78 -3.86 -2.31 -5.06
N GLY A 79 -4.18 -2.87 -3.88
CA GLY A 79 -5.46 -3.52 -3.62
C GLY A 79 -5.79 -4.58 -4.69
N PRO A 80 -7.00 -4.53 -5.29
CA PRO A 80 -7.41 -5.48 -6.34
C PRO A 80 -6.82 -5.16 -7.73
N GLY A 81 -5.71 -4.42 -7.79
CA GLY A 81 -4.93 -4.16 -9.00
C GLY A 81 -5.59 -3.22 -10.02
N PHE A 82 -6.43 -2.30 -9.57
CA PHE A 82 -7.21 -1.46 -10.49
C PHE A 82 -6.33 -0.58 -11.40
N TYR A 83 -5.41 0.20 -10.84
CA TYR A 83 -4.53 1.06 -11.66
C TYR A 83 -3.39 0.27 -12.28
N ALA A 84 -2.77 -0.68 -11.54
CA ALA A 84 -1.72 -1.52 -12.08
C ALA A 84 -2.16 -2.22 -13.37
N CYS A 85 -3.33 -2.89 -13.37
CA CYS A 85 -3.84 -3.56 -14.56
C CYS A 85 -4.17 -2.57 -15.68
N LYS A 86 -4.82 -1.42 -15.39
CA LYS A 86 -5.15 -0.42 -16.41
C LYS A 86 -3.93 0.20 -17.07
N LEU A 87 -2.88 0.46 -16.30
CA LEU A 87 -1.62 0.99 -16.83
C LEU A 87 -0.88 -0.08 -17.66
N ALA A 88 -0.83 -1.32 -17.18
CA ALA A 88 -0.23 -2.43 -17.90
C ALA A 88 -0.98 -2.75 -19.23
N GLU A 89 -2.31 -2.68 -19.21
CA GLU A 89 -3.15 -2.84 -20.40
C GLU A 89 -2.92 -1.74 -21.42
N ARG A 90 -2.89 -0.48 -20.94
CA ARG A 90 -2.70 0.70 -21.79
C ARG A 90 -1.31 0.79 -22.40
N PHE A 91 -0.28 0.34 -21.66
CA PHE A 91 1.12 0.43 -22.04
C PHE A 91 1.79 -0.95 -21.95
N ARG A 92 1.74 -1.72 -23.02
CA ARG A 92 2.28 -3.09 -23.08
C ARG A 92 3.82 -3.16 -23.05
N ASN A 93 4.46 -2.04 -23.28
CA ASN A 93 5.93 -1.89 -23.32
C ASN A 93 6.57 -1.52 -21.99
N ILE A 94 5.80 -1.40 -20.89
CA ILE A 94 6.33 -1.17 -19.54
C ILE A 94 6.13 -2.40 -18.65
N SER A 95 6.86 -2.47 -17.54
CA SER A 95 6.67 -3.50 -16.51
C SER A 95 5.99 -2.88 -15.29
N VAL A 96 4.86 -3.45 -14.86
CA VAL A 96 4.10 -2.97 -13.71
C VAL A 96 4.17 -3.97 -12.57
N THR A 97 4.56 -3.52 -11.38
CA THR A 97 4.53 -4.30 -10.15
C THR A 97 3.52 -3.69 -9.19
N GLY A 98 2.48 -4.42 -8.83
CA GLY A 98 1.57 -4.04 -7.75
C GLY A 98 1.99 -4.69 -6.44
N VAL A 99 2.02 -3.93 -5.35
CA VAL A 99 2.29 -4.46 -4.01
C VAL A 99 1.20 -4.08 -3.02
N ASP A 100 0.83 -5.05 -2.17
CA ASP A 100 -0.15 -4.88 -1.11
C ASP A 100 0.16 -5.82 0.05
N ARG A 101 -0.33 -5.54 1.26
CA ARG A 101 -0.20 -6.46 2.40
C ARG A 101 -1.22 -7.59 2.36
N SER A 102 -2.39 -7.32 1.77
CA SER A 102 -3.54 -8.22 1.73
C SER A 102 -3.41 -9.24 0.61
N GLU A 103 -3.21 -10.51 0.96
CA GLU A 103 -3.15 -11.59 -0.02
C GLU A 103 -4.49 -11.81 -0.73
N SER A 104 -5.61 -11.56 -0.05
CA SER A 104 -6.94 -11.66 -0.66
C SER A 104 -7.19 -10.57 -1.72
N GLN A 105 -6.63 -9.36 -1.54
CA GLN A 105 -6.65 -8.34 -2.58
C GLN A 105 -5.73 -8.71 -3.74
N LEU A 106 -4.53 -9.19 -3.47
CA LEU A 106 -3.57 -9.60 -4.50
C LEU A 106 -4.07 -10.76 -5.35
N ARG A 107 -4.81 -11.70 -4.76
CA ARG A 107 -5.46 -12.76 -5.52
C ARG A 107 -6.43 -12.18 -6.57
N ARG A 108 -7.27 -11.22 -6.18
CA ARG A 108 -8.16 -10.51 -7.11
C ARG A 108 -7.41 -9.73 -8.17
N ALA A 109 -6.26 -9.13 -7.80
CA ALA A 109 -5.41 -8.42 -8.74
C ALA A 109 -4.81 -9.36 -9.79
N ARG A 110 -4.37 -10.57 -9.39
CA ARG A 110 -3.88 -11.59 -10.32
C ARG A 110 -4.99 -12.12 -11.23
N GLU A 111 -6.16 -12.46 -10.66
CA GLU A 111 -7.35 -12.87 -11.44
C GLU A 111 -7.73 -11.82 -12.49
N ARG A 112 -7.66 -10.53 -12.15
CA ARG A 112 -7.89 -9.42 -13.08
C ARG A 112 -6.83 -9.36 -14.18
N ALA A 113 -5.56 -9.48 -13.83
CA ALA A 113 -4.47 -9.46 -14.81
C ALA A 113 -4.58 -10.65 -15.78
N ASP A 114 -4.89 -11.83 -15.27
CA ASP A 114 -5.09 -13.04 -16.08
C ASP A 114 -6.28 -12.88 -17.04
N ALA A 115 -7.41 -12.37 -16.55
CA ALA A 115 -8.60 -12.09 -17.36
C ALA A 115 -8.35 -11.08 -18.50
N LEU A 116 -7.39 -10.15 -18.30
CA LEU A 116 -6.98 -9.16 -19.30
C LEU A 116 -5.78 -9.62 -20.16
N GLY A 117 -5.24 -10.82 -19.94
CA GLY A 117 -4.08 -11.34 -20.64
C GLY A 117 -2.83 -10.46 -20.47
N LEU A 118 -2.56 -10.00 -19.24
CA LEU A 118 -1.44 -9.11 -18.94
C LEU A 118 -0.19 -9.91 -18.56
N SER A 119 0.79 -9.97 -19.45
CA SER A 119 2.10 -10.58 -19.19
C SER A 119 3.11 -9.59 -18.56
N ASN A 120 2.83 -8.29 -18.61
CA ASN A 120 3.68 -7.19 -18.15
C ASN A 120 3.27 -6.64 -16.77
N CYS A 121 2.40 -7.36 -16.04
CA CYS A 121 1.91 -6.96 -14.72
C CYS A 121 2.13 -8.10 -13.71
N CYS A 122 2.72 -7.81 -12.55
CA CYS A 122 2.90 -8.80 -11.49
C CYS A 122 2.49 -8.23 -10.12
N PHE A 123 2.12 -9.13 -9.19
CA PHE A 123 1.61 -8.76 -7.87
C PHE A 123 2.36 -9.49 -6.76
N LYS A 124 2.83 -8.74 -5.75
CA LYS A 124 3.64 -9.26 -4.65
C LYS A 124 3.10 -8.80 -3.30
N ARG A 125 3.12 -9.69 -2.31
CA ARG A 125 2.79 -9.34 -0.94
C ARG A 125 3.99 -8.65 -0.29
N ILE A 126 3.91 -7.34 -0.14
CA ILE A 126 4.99 -6.50 0.42
C ILE A 126 4.32 -5.39 1.23
N ASP A 127 4.90 -5.06 2.41
CA ASP A 127 4.51 -3.88 3.18
C ASP A 127 5.12 -2.61 2.57
N ALA A 128 4.30 -1.57 2.38
CA ALA A 128 4.78 -0.28 1.88
C ALA A 128 5.73 0.45 2.87
N LEU A 129 5.74 0.04 4.13
CA LEU A 129 6.65 0.54 5.16
C LEU A 129 8.07 -0.05 5.03
N GLU A 130 8.23 -1.16 4.31
CA GLU A 130 9.51 -1.86 4.14
C GLU A 130 9.49 -2.63 2.83
N LEU A 131 9.84 -1.93 1.75
CA LEU A 131 9.86 -2.52 0.41
C LEU A 131 11.06 -3.44 0.25
N SER A 132 10.82 -4.74 0.07
CA SER A 132 11.85 -5.73 -0.26
C SER A 132 12.33 -5.59 -1.72
N CYS A 133 12.68 -4.36 -2.10
CA CYS A 133 13.16 -3.99 -3.43
C CYS A 133 14.50 -3.26 -3.31
N ALA A 134 15.36 -3.43 -4.30
CA ALA A 134 16.63 -2.72 -4.36
C ALA A 134 16.43 -1.20 -4.51
N ASP A 135 17.38 -0.42 -4.03
CA ASP A 135 17.47 1.03 -4.24
C ASP A 135 17.54 1.34 -5.73
N GLY A 136 16.90 2.42 -6.14
CA GLY A 136 16.96 2.88 -7.52
C GLY A 136 16.44 1.89 -8.56
N LYS A 137 15.46 1.08 -8.23
CA LYS A 137 14.93 0.05 -9.14
C LYS A 137 13.88 0.57 -10.11
N PHE A 138 13.05 1.51 -9.67
CA PHE A 138 11.85 1.92 -10.41
C PHE A 138 11.99 3.32 -11.01
N ASP A 139 11.45 3.48 -12.20
CA ASP A 139 11.32 4.77 -12.86
C ASP A 139 10.12 5.55 -12.31
N ILE A 140 9.05 4.82 -11.96
CA ILE A 140 7.80 5.38 -11.47
C ILE A 140 7.32 4.64 -10.22
N VAL A 141 6.92 5.41 -9.20
CA VAL A 141 6.19 4.91 -8.03
C VAL A 141 4.81 5.57 -7.98
N ILE A 142 3.76 4.79 -7.79
CA ILE A 142 2.39 5.30 -7.61
C ILE A 142 1.87 4.85 -6.25
N ALA A 143 1.19 5.75 -5.54
CA ALA A 143 0.40 5.43 -4.36
C ALA A 143 -0.94 6.15 -4.44
N SER A 144 -2.03 5.39 -4.44
CA SER A 144 -3.37 5.96 -4.46
C SER A 144 -4.17 5.49 -3.26
N ARG A 145 -4.63 6.45 -2.44
CA ARG A 145 -5.44 6.19 -1.23
C ARG A 145 -4.73 5.34 -0.17
N LEU A 146 -3.41 5.28 -0.22
CA LEU A 146 -2.59 4.53 0.72
C LEU A 146 -2.36 5.32 2.01
N PHE A 147 -2.06 6.62 1.90
CA PHE A 147 -1.66 7.46 3.03
C PHE A 147 -2.79 7.71 4.03
N THR A 148 -4.06 7.55 3.59
CA THR A 148 -5.23 7.63 4.49
C THR A 148 -5.31 6.47 5.49
N ILE A 149 -4.62 5.34 5.24
CA ILE A 149 -4.70 4.12 6.06
C ILE A 149 -3.38 3.70 6.69
N VAL A 150 -2.22 4.13 6.15
CA VAL A 150 -0.92 3.79 6.76
C VAL A 150 -0.60 4.71 7.93
N PRO A 151 -0.05 4.17 9.04
CA PRO A 151 0.26 4.97 10.24
C PRO A 151 1.53 5.81 10.10
N GLU A 152 2.55 5.33 9.38
CA GLU A 152 3.91 5.88 9.29
C GLU A 152 4.17 6.46 7.89
N GLN A 153 3.48 7.56 7.55
CA GLN A 153 3.52 8.14 6.21
C GLN A 153 4.94 8.54 5.78
N ASN A 154 5.73 9.11 6.67
CA ASN A 154 7.11 9.52 6.37
C ASN A 154 8.00 8.33 5.99
N ARG A 155 7.76 7.17 6.60
CA ARG A 155 8.49 5.94 6.26
C ARG A 155 8.12 5.45 4.86
N VAL A 156 6.84 5.51 4.48
CA VAL A 156 6.41 5.20 3.12
C VAL A 156 7.06 6.15 2.11
N ILE A 157 7.10 7.47 2.40
CA ILE A 157 7.78 8.45 1.54
C ILE A 157 9.27 8.13 1.40
N ALA A 158 9.94 7.76 2.48
CA ALA A 158 11.35 7.37 2.45
C ALA A 158 11.57 6.13 1.58
N GLU A 159 10.73 5.11 1.69
CA GLU A 159 10.78 3.91 0.85
C GLU A 159 10.51 4.22 -0.63
N MET A 160 9.50 5.06 -0.92
CA MET A 160 9.23 5.54 -2.29
C MET A 160 10.46 6.25 -2.87
N TYR A 161 11.09 7.14 -2.09
CA TYR A 161 12.31 7.83 -2.51
C TYR A 161 13.47 6.86 -2.73
N ARG A 162 13.67 5.90 -1.83
CA ARG A 162 14.77 4.93 -1.89
C ARG A 162 14.70 4.08 -3.17
N VAL A 163 13.53 3.53 -3.46
CA VAL A 163 13.36 2.60 -4.61
C VAL A 163 13.30 3.30 -5.96
N LEU A 164 13.12 4.63 -6.00
CA LEU A 164 13.16 5.40 -7.24
C LEU A 164 14.60 5.53 -7.76
N LYS A 165 14.76 5.41 -9.07
CA LYS A 165 15.98 5.80 -9.78
C LYS A 165 16.20 7.32 -9.68
N PRO A 166 17.46 7.81 -9.83
CA PRO A 166 17.70 9.23 -10.14
C PRO A 166 16.88 9.65 -11.37
N GLY A 167 16.21 10.81 -11.30
CA GLY A 167 15.26 11.27 -12.31
C GLY A 167 13.89 10.56 -12.31
N GLY A 168 13.73 9.51 -11.49
CA GLY A 168 12.46 8.82 -11.32
C GLY A 168 11.41 9.69 -10.62
N ARG A 169 10.13 9.36 -10.81
CA ARG A 169 9.01 10.18 -10.32
C ARG A 169 8.06 9.36 -9.46
N CYS A 170 7.54 9.95 -8.40
CA CYS A 170 6.40 9.37 -7.69
C CYS A 170 5.15 10.23 -7.83
N LEU A 171 4.01 9.57 -7.95
CA LEU A 171 2.69 10.19 -7.97
C LEU A 171 1.86 9.65 -6.80
N ILE A 172 1.40 10.56 -5.96
CA ILE A 172 0.52 10.26 -4.83
C ILE A 172 -0.84 10.92 -5.09
N ALA A 173 -1.91 10.15 -4.90
CA ALA A 173 -3.29 10.59 -5.08
C ALA A 173 -4.12 10.24 -3.84
N GLU A 174 -4.55 11.24 -3.07
CA GLU A 174 -5.26 11.05 -1.80
C GLU A 174 -6.61 11.81 -1.76
N PRO A 175 -7.64 11.23 -1.11
CA PRO A 175 -8.92 11.92 -0.96
C PRO A 175 -8.82 13.13 -0.02
N ARG A 176 -9.59 14.18 -0.32
CA ARG A 176 -9.68 15.41 0.49
C ARG A 176 -10.81 15.39 1.53
N TYR A 177 -11.76 14.47 1.40
CA TYR A 177 -12.96 14.46 2.25
C TYR A 177 -13.08 13.16 3.02
N ALA A 178 -13.09 13.26 4.34
CA ALA A 178 -13.10 12.13 5.27
C ALA A 178 -14.34 11.23 5.10
N PHE A 179 -15.52 11.80 4.97
CA PHE A 179 -16.77 11.05 4.94
C PHE A 179 -16.77 9.98 3.85
N ARG A 180 -16.46 10.36 2.61
CA ARG A 180 -16.46 9.41 1.48
C ARG A 180 -15.28 8.44 1.48
N ALA A 181 -14.14 8.86 2.02
CA ALA A 181 -12.99 7.99 2.18
C ALA A 181 -13.24 6.90 3.24
N SER A 182 -14.07 7.21 4.25
CA SER A 182 -14.37 6.28 5.34
C SER A 182 -15.51 5.30 5.04
N ILE A 183 -16.39 5.57 4.06
CA ILE A 183 -17.54 4.71 3.76
C ILE A 183 -17.14 3.26 3.50
N PRO A 184 -16.16 2.94 2.63
CA PRO A 184 -15.77 1.56 2.40
C PRO A 184 -15.19 0.89 3.64
N LEU A 185 -14.36 1.61 4.40
CA LEU A 185 -13.78 1.10 5.63
C LEU A 185 -14.84 0.84 6.70
N LEU A 186 -15.82 1.74 6.83
CA LEU A 186 -16.95 1.54 7.74
C LEU A 186 -17.81 0.35 7.32
N ALA A 187 -18.11 0.21 6.03
CA ALA A 187 -18.87 -0.93 5.50
C ALA A 187 -18.13 -2.25 5.75
N MET A 188 -16.82 -2.28 5.49
CA MET A 188 -15.97 -3.44 5.76
C MET A 188 -15.96 -3.77 7.25
N TRP A 189 -15.84 -2.77 8.11
CA TRP A 189 -15.84 -2.95 9.56
C TRP A 189 -17.17 -3.50 10.08
N LEU A 190 -18.31 -2.99 9.61
CA LEU A 190 -19.64 -3.50 9.97
C LEU A 190 -19.83 -4.95 9.54
N LEU A 191 -19.44 -5.29 8.31
CA LEU A 191 -19.54 -6.67 7.81
C LEU A 191 -18.61 -7.62 8.56
N ALA A 192 -17.40 -7.19 8.87
CA ALA A 192 -16.46 -7.98 9.66
C ALA A 192 -16.99 -8.23 11.09
N GLY A 193 -17.61 -7.23 11.72
CA GLY A 193 -18.27 -7.38 13.02
C GLY A 193 -19.39 -8.43 13.01
N MET A 194 -20.14 -8.55 11.91
CA MET A 194 -21.16 -9.58 11.71
C MET A 194 -20.57 -11.00 11.58
N THR A 195 -19.35 -11.14 11.10
CA THR A 195 -18.66 -12.43 10.91
C THR A 195 -17.95 -12.94 12.17
N ARG A 196 -18.06 -12.26 13.30
CA ARG A 196 -17.46 -12.61 14.60
C ARG A 196 -15.96 -12.92 14.51
N LEU A 197 -15.19 -12.05 13.89
CA LEU A 197 -13.74 -12.17 13.86
C LEU A 197 -13.15 -12.14 15.28
N LYS A 198 -12.36 -13.15 15.62
CA LYS A 198 -11.92 -13.42 17.00
C LYS A 198 -10.81 -12.51 17.51
N ASN A 199 -10.02 -11.91 16.63
CA ASN A 199 -8.74 -11.27 16.98
C ASN A 199 -8.72 -9.73 16.93
N GLY A 200 -9.87 -9.08 16.62
CA GLY A 200 -9.93 -7.62 16.47
C GLY A 200 -9.22 -7.09 15.22
N TYR A 201 -9.26 -5.76 15.03
CA TYR A 201 -8.68 -5.11 13.85
C TYR A 201 -7.64 -4.08 14.24
N ARG A 202 -6.57 -3.98 13.43
CA ARG A 202 -5.60 -2.89 13.53
C ARG A 202 -5.90 -1.75 12.58
N GLU A 203 -6.56 -2.01 11.46
CA GLU A 203 -6.89 -0.97 10.50
C GLU A 203 -7.97 -0.03 11.05
N PRO A 204 -7.84 1.27 10.81
CA PRO A 204 -8.85 2.22 11.20
C PRO A 204 -10.14 2.01 10.40
N TYR A 205 -11.29 1.99 11.07
CA TYR A 205 -12.60 1.98 10.39
C TYR A 205 -12.93 3.33 9.71
N LYS A 206 -12.21 4.40 10.07
CA LYS A 206 -12.31 5.72 9.44
C LYS A 206 -10.97 6.07 8.80
N ALA A 207 -11.02 6.51 7.56
CA ALA A 207 -9.83 7.02 6.89
C ALA A 207 -9.38 8.34 7.54
N LYS A 208 -8.08 8.48 7.79
CA LYS A 208 -7.47 9.72 8.23
C LYS A 208 -7.16 10.57 7.00
N VAL A 209 -7.99 11.57 6.72
CA VAL A 209 -7.81 12.46 5.58
C VAL A 209 -6.90 13.63 5.95
N PHE A 210 -6.00 13.97 5.05
CA PHE A 210 -5.08 15.09 5.22
C PHE A 210 -5.73 16.42 4.83
N SER A 211 -5.54 17.45 5.65
CA SER A 211 -5.70 18.83 5.16
C SER A 211 -4.64 19.13 4.09
N ALA A 212 -4.86 20.13 3.25
CA ALA A 212 -3.89 20.52 2.22
C ALA A 212 -2.49 20.72 2.82
N ARG A 213 -2.39 21.51 3.90
CA ARG A 213 -1.14 21.78 4.60
C ARG A 213 -0.47 20.52 5.18
N ALA A 214 -1.26 19.60 5.75
CA ALA A 214 -0.72 18.36 6.29
C ALA A 214 -0.21 17.44 5.16
N PHE A 215 -0.86 17.45 4.01
CA PHE A 215 -0.41 16.72 2.82
C PHE A 215 0.88 17.31 2.24
N GLU A 216 0.96 18.62 2.12
CA GLU A 216 2.16 19.34 1.66
C GLU A 216 3.38 19.05 2.56
N ASN A 217 3.19 18.99 3.87
CA ASN A 217 4.26 18.76 4.85
C ASN A 217 4.86 17.33 4.82
N LEU A 218 4.28 16.40 4.07
CA LEU A 218 4.83 15.03 3.91
C LEU A 218 6.10 15.03 3.06
N PHE A 219 6.17 15.88 2.02
CA PHE A 219 7.17 15.75 0.97
C PHE A 219 8.54 16.35 1.32
N PRO A 220 8.68 17.44 2.07
CA PRO A 220 9.98 18.00 2.47
C PRO A 220 10.85 17.05 3.33
N THR A 221 10.33 15.88 3.70
CA THR A 221 11.07 14.85 4.44
C THR A 221 12.16 14.16 3.61
N GLN A 222 12.14 14.32 2.28
CA GLN A 222 13.13 13.78 1.36
C GLN A 222 13.66 14.89 0.41
N PRO A 223 14.90 14.77 -0.10
CA PRO A 223 15.51 15.79 -0.96
C PRO A 223 15.03 15.65 -2.40
N TRP A 224 13.74 15.87 -2.63
CA TRP A 224 13.19 15.88 -3.98
C TRP A 224 13.75 17.03 -4.80
N LYS A 225 14.09 16.77 -6.05
CA LYS A 225 14.49 17.80 -7.01
C LYS A 225 13.34 18.74 -7.36
N ASN A 226 12.16 18.17 -7.57
CA ASN A 226 10.93 18.91 -7.87
C ASN A 226 9.75 18.31 -7.10
N ILE A 227 8.87 19.17 -6.61
CA ILE A 227 7.60 18.79 -5.99
C ILE A 227 6.49 19.65 -6.60
N ARG A 228 5.49 19.04 -7.20
CA ARG A 228 4.29 19.70 -7.69
C ARG A 228 3.08 19.14 -6.97
N ILE A 229 2.35 19.98 -6.25
CA ILE A 229 1.14 19.62 -5.51
C ILE A 229 -0.04 20.38 -6.11
N TRP A 230 -1.15 19.67 -6.31
CA TRP A 230 -2.39 20.30 -6.78
C TRP A 230 -3.62 19.58 -6.24
N GLN A 231 -4.75 20.23 -6.39
CA GLN A 231 -6.05 19.70 -6.00
C GLN A 231 -6.97 19.68 -7.21
N GLU A 232 -7.69 18.58 -7.39
CA GLU A 232 -8.69 18.49 -8.46
C GLU A 232 -9.90 17.70 -7.98
N GLY A 233 -11.02 18.38 -7.90
CA GLY A 233 -12.27 17.82 -7.39
C GLY A 233 -12.12 17.33 -5.95
N ARG A 234 -12.23 16.03 -5.73
CA ARG A 234 -12.23 15.42 -4.39
C ARG A 234 -10.87 14.86 -3.97
N TYR A 235 -9.85 15.05 -4.79
CA TYR A 235 -8.52 14.51 -4.57
C TYR A 235 -7.48 15.61 -4.50
N GLN A 236 -6.41 15.32 -3.81
CA GLN A 236 -5.15 16.05 -3.83
C GLN A 236 -4.07 15.13 -4.34
N TYR A 237 -3.16 15.71 -5.09
CA TYR A 237 -2.10 14.99 -5.79
C TYR A 237 -0.75 15.62 -5.47
N ALA A 238 0.27 14.78 -5.43
CA ALA A 238 1.65 15.22 -5.43
C ALA A 238 2.44 14.43 -6.46
N LEU A 239 3.18 15.14 -7.31
CA LEU A 239 4.16 14.57 -8.22
C LEU A 239 5.53 15.06 -7.77
N CYS A 240 6.38 14.12 -7.33
CA CYS A 240 7.73 14.40 -6.87
C CYS A 240 8.74 13.73 -7.79
N GLU A 241 9.85 14.40 -8.09
CA GLU A 241 10.98 13.92 -8.91
C GLU A 241 12.21 13.76 -8.02
N LYS A 242 12.87 12.60 -8.11
CA LYS A 242 14.14 12.34 -7.42
C LYS A 242 15.28 12.98 -8.22
N GLY A 243 16.23 13.63 -7.52
CA GLY A 243 17.45 14.17 -8.10
C GLY A 243 18.46 13.12 -8.56
#